data_7bc40500990feab3f233d6e14319a6ef
#
_entry.id   7bc40500990feab3f233d6e14319a6ef
#
_cell.length_a   1.000
_cell.length_b   1.000
_cell.length_c   1.000
_cell.angle_alpha   90.00
_cell.angle_beta   90.00
_cell.angle_gamma   90.00
#
_symmetry.space_group_name_H-M   'P 1'
#
loop_
_entity.id
_entity.type
_entity.pdbx_description
1 polymer ?
#
loop_
_entity_poly.entity_id
_entity_poly.type
_entity_poly.pdbx_seq_one_letter_code
_entity_poly.pdbx_strand_id
1 'polypeptide(L)'
;AVNKEDGSILTVGEEAKNLVGRVPDSIKLVKPLRDGVISEIEMAEELVKTLLTRAIGRSYSRPRIVMCVPNGVTSVEQRSIETAAHATGASEVYTVEEPMAAAIGAGLQIYEPFGNMVIDIGGGTTEIAVISMGDIVNANSVRVGGEDMTDRLIEWLRTEHSMLVDEGIAESLKHAIGSAYQYDKEPQ
;
A
#
# COMPACT_ATOMS: atom_id res chain seq x y z
N ALA A 1 12.85 3.51 7.52
CA ALA A 1 14.20 4.08 7.61
C ALA A 1 15.11 3.15 8.42
N VAL A 2 16.21 2.76 7.84
CA VAL A 2 17.14 1.77 8.41
C VAL A 2 18.56 2.37 8.46
N ASN A 3 19.25 2.16 9.58
CA ASN A 3 20.66 2.49 9.69
C ASN A 3 21.49 1.49 8.84
N LYS A 4 22.35 1.99 7.97
CA LYS A 4 23.18 1.15 7.08
C LYS A 4 24.30 0.40 7.81
N GLU A 5 24.74 0.89 8.96
CA GLU A 5 25.87 0.31 9.68
C GLU A 5 25.49 -0.95 10.45
N ASP A 6 24.34 -0.92 11.12
CA ASP A 6 23.91 -2.00 12.03
C ASP A 6 22.57 -2.65 11.62
N GLY A 7 21.92 -2.14 10.56
CA GLY A 7 20.62 -2.65 10.10
C GLY A 7 19.43 -2.30 11.01
N SER A 8 19.64 -1.46 12.03
CA SER A 8 18.57 -1.12 12.97
C SER A 8 17.49 -0.27 12.32
N ILE A 9 16.23 -0.55 12.67
CA ILE A 9 15.08 0.26 12.22
C ILE A 9 14.99 1.52 13.08
N LEU A 10 15.09 2.67 12.44
CA LEU A 10 15.02 3.98 13.09
C LEU A 10 13.57 4.46 13.22
N THR A 11 12.82 4.36 12.15
CA THR A 11 11.39 4.73 12.12
C THR A 11 10.68 4.05 10.95
N VAL A 12 9.33 3.97 11.02
CA VAL A 12 8.48 3.33 10.01
C VAL A 12 7.25 4.19 9.69
N GLY A 13 6.62 3.90 8.56
CA GLY A 13 5.38 4.55 8.14
C GLY A 13 5.59 6.01 7.74
N GLU A 14 4.67 6.87 8.11
CA GLU A 14 4.67 8.29 7.74
C GLU A 14 5.93 9.03 8.19
N GLU A 15 6.45 8.72 9.36
CA GLU A 15 7.70 9.30 9.86
C GLU A 15 8.88 8.99 8.93
N ALA A 16 8.96 7.75 8.41
CA ALA A 16 9.98 7.36 7.43
C ALA A 16 9.73 8.01 6.06
N LYS A 17 8.47 8.13 5.63
CA LYS A 17 8.07 8.79 4.38
C LYS A 17 8.52 10.26 4.38
N ASN A 18 8.37 10.97 5.49
CA ASN A 18 8.77 12.38 5.63
C ASN A 18 10.30 12.61 5.54
N LEU A 19 11.09 11.54 5.58
CA LEU A 19 12.54 11.59 5.42
C LEU A 19 13.01 11.46 3.96
N VAL A 20 12.11 11.21 3.00
CA VAL A 20 12.47 11.10 1.59
C VAL A 20 13.17 12.38 1.12
N GLY A 21 14.32 12.23 0.47
CA GLY A 21 15.16 13.35 0.02
C GLY A 21 15.91 14.11 1.12
N ARG A 22 15.81 13.70 2.39
CA ARG A 22 16.38 14.43 3.54
C ARG A 22 17.22 13.56 4.47
N VAL A 23 17.56 12.34 4.06
CA VAL A 23 18.36 11.41 4.89
C VAL A 23 19.84 11.56 4.62
N PRO A 24 20.69 11.49 5.65
CA PRO A 24 22.14 11.37 5.50
C PRO A 24 22.52 10.00 4.87
N ASP A 25 23.74 9.90 4.34
CA ASP A 25 24.23 8.70 3.69
C ASP A 25 24.23 7.45 4.59
N SER A 26 24.24 7.61 5.91
CA SER A 26 24.16 6.51 6.89
C SER A 26 22.78 5.87 7.00
N ILE A 27 21.74 6.49 6.43
CA ILE A 27 20.37 6.00 6.49
C ILE A 27 19.92 5.52 5.11
N LYS A 28 19.23 4.38 5.06
CA LYS A 28 18.54 3.86 3.87
C LYS A 28 17.04 3.91 4.12
N LEU A 29 16.28 4.46 3.17
CA LEU A 29 14.85 4.28 3.11
C LEU A 29 14.54 3.01 2.31
N VAL A 30 13.72 2.14 2.89
CA VAL A 30 13.33 0.86 2.29
C VAL A 30 11.82 0.85 2.13
N LYS A 31 11.35 0.52 0.93
CA LYS A 31 9.95 0.17 0.65
C LYS A 31 9.89 -1.36 0.53
N PRO A 32 9.55 -2.09 1.60
CA PRO A 32 9.58 -3.55 1.58
C PRO A 32 8.46 -4.17 0.74
N LEU A 33 7.43 -3.39 0.42
CA LEU A 33 6.38 -3.75 -0.52
C LEU A 33 6.44 -2.79 -1.71
N ARG A 34 6.37 -3.34 -2.92
CA ARG A 34 6.27 -2.60 -4.18
C ARG A 34 5.27 -3.28 -5.08
N ASP A 35 4.41 -2.50 -5.73
CA ASP A 35 3.43 -3.00 -6.70
C ASP A 35 2.58 -4.17 -6.16
N GLY A 36 2.20 -4.09 -4.87
CA GLY A 36 1.45 -5.14 -4.18
C GLY A 36 2.25 -6.39 -3.82
N VAL A 37 3.57 -6.42 -4.04
CA VAL A 37 4.43 -7.58 -3.79
C VAL A 37 5.47 -7.29 -2.72
N ILE A 38 5.78 -8.30 -1.89
CA ILE A 38 6.91 -8.22 -0.95
C ILE A 38 8.22 -8.31 -1.74
N SER A 39 9.01 -7.24 -1.70
CA SER A 39 10.35 -7.16 -2.32
C SER A 39 11.48 -7.54 -1.37
N GLU A 40 11.32 -7.28 -0.08
CA GLU A 40 12.29 -7.58 0.97
C GLU A 40 11.57 -8.22 2.18
N ILE A 41 11.57 -9.54 2.26
CA ILE A 41 10.78 -10.32 3.26
C ILE A 41 11.14 -9.91 4.69
N GLU A 42 12.43 -9.87 5.03
CA GLU A 42 12.91 -9.53 6.37
C GLU A 42 12.46 -8.12 6.79
N MET A 43 12.51 -7.16 5.87
CA MET A 43 12.06 -5.80 6.13
C MET A 43 10.53 -5.70 6.23
N ALA A 44 9.79 -6.52 5.46
CA ALA A 44 8.34 -6.59 5.57
C ALA A 44 7.91 -7.19 6.93
N GLU A 45 8.57 -8.26 7.39
CA GLU A 45 8.34 -8.85 8.70
C GLU A 45 8.55 -7.83 9.83
N GLU A 46 9.68 -7.12 9.82
CA GLU A 46 9.97 -6.11 10.84
C GLU A 46 9.04 -4.89 10.76
N LEU A 47 8.59 -4.49 9.56
CA LEU A 47 7.59 -3.45 9.39
C LEU A 47 6.27 -3.87 10.03
N VAL A 48 5.74 -5.05 9.67
CA VAL A 48 4.48 -5.58 10.21
C VAL A 48 4.56 -5.72 11.73
N LYS A 49 5.65 -6.29 12.25
CA LYS A 49 5.90 -6.44 13.69
C LYS A 49 5.92 -5.08 14.40
N THR A 50 6.60 -4.08 13.84
CA THR A 50 6.67 -2.74 14.42
C THR A 50 5.30 -2.08 14.45
N LEU A 51 4.54 -2.15 13.34
CA LEU A 51 3.19 -1.59 13.25
C LEU A 51 2.23 -2.28 14.22
N LEU A 52 2.27 -3.61 14.31
CA LEU A 52 1.46 -4.37 15.28
C LEU A 52 1.81 -4.01 16.72
N THR A 53 3.11 -3.90 17.04
CA THR A 53 3.55 -3.50 18.38
C THR A 53 3.04 -2.10 18.75
N ARG A 54 3.03 -1.18 17.80
CA ARG A 54 2.47 0.17 17.99
C ARG A 54 0.95 0.14 18.18
N ALA A 55 0.24 -0.67 17.39
CA ALA A 55 -1.22 -0.76 17.44
C ALA A 55 -1.77 -1.47 18.68
N ILE A 56 -1.14 -2.57 19.10
CA ILE A 56 -1.61 -3.44 20.18
C ILE A 56 -0.99 -3.03 21.53
N GLY A 57 0.15 -2.33 21.51
CA GLY A 57 0.96 -2.03 22.68
C GLY A 57 1.65 -3.29 23.23
N ARG A 58 1.98 -3.26 24.53
CA ARG A 58 2.61 -4.40 25.23
C ARG A 58 1.56 -5.44 25.66
N SER A 59 0.79 -5.97 24.71
CA SER A 59 -0.14 -7.07 24.99
C SER A 59 0.60 -8.41 24.97
N TYR A 60 0.35 -9.25 25.98
CA TYR A 60 0.82 -10.64 26.00
C TYR A 60 -0.10 -11.57 25.19
N SER A 61 -1.16 -11.06 24.60
CA SER A 61 -2.07 -11.85 23.78
C SER A 61 -1.45 -12.10 22.39
N ARG A 62 -1.61 -13.32 21.90
CA ARG A 62 -1.25 -13.69 20.53
C ARG A 62 -2.39 -13.22 19.61
N PRO A 63 -2.21 -12.16 18.81
CA PRO A 63 -3.30 -11.62 18.01
C PRO A 63 -3.70 -12.57 16.87
N ARG A 64 -4.95 -12.49 16.47
CA ARG A 64 -5.38 -12.97 15.15
C ARG A 64 -5.19 -11.82 14.16
N ILE A 65 -4.58 -12.11 13.03
CA ILE A 65 -4.25 -11.11 12.01
C ILE A 65 -5.03 -11.42 10.73
N VAL A 66 -5.63 -10.37 10.15
CA VAL A 66 -6.16 -10.41 8.80
C VAL A 66 -5.27 -9.52 7.92
N MET A 67 -4.78 -10.08 6.82
CA MET A 67 -3.94 -9.39 5.84
C MET A 67 -4.70 -9.28 4.52
N CYS A 68 -4.71 -8.09 3.93
CA CYS A 68 -5.21 -7.94 2.57
C CYS A 68 -4.14 -8.36 1.57
N VAL A 69 -4.57 -8.99 0.50
CA VAL A 69 -3.71 -9.41 -0.61
C VAL A 69 -4.33 -8.96 -1.93
N PRO A 70 -3.52 -8.55 -2.93
CA PRO A 70 -4.03 -8.24 -4.25
C PRO A 70 -4.71 -9.44 -4.90
N ASN A 71 -5.69 -9.18 -5.76
CA ASN A 71 -6.28 -10.24 -6.56
C ASN A 71 -5.24 -10.82 -7.53
N GLY A 72 -5.19 -12.15 -7.62
CA GLY A 72 -4.24 -12.84 -8.49
C GLY A 72 -2.82 -12.96 -7.93
N VAL A 73 -2.63 -12.70 -6.64
CA VAL A 73 -1.37 -12.99 -5.94
C VAL A 73 -1.00 -14.47 -6.09
N THR A 74 0.26 -14.76 -6.36
CA THR A 74 0.74 -16.14 -6.47
C THR A 74 0.75 -16.83 -5.11
N SER A 75 0.68 -18.17 -5.11
CA SER A 75 0.76 -18.96 -3.87
C SER A 75 2.08 -18.75 -3.11
N VAL A 76 3.15 -18.38 -3.79
CA VAL A 76 4.45 -18.09 -3.18
C VAL A 76 4.39 -16.72 -2.47
N GLU A 77 3.85 -15.70 -3.12
CA GLU A 77 3.66 -14.37 -2.54
C GLU A 77 2.72 -14.42 -1.33
N GLN A 78 1.57 -15.12 -1.46
CA GLN A 78 0.65 -15.30 -0.34
C GLN A 78 1.32 -15.98 0.85
N ARG A 79 2.09 -17.05 0.61
CA ARG A 79 2.83 -17.74 1.68
C ARG A 79 3.88 -16.84 2.34
N SER A 80 4.53 -15.95 1.58
CA SER A 80 5.48 -14.98 2.13
C SER A 80 4.78 -13.99 3.07
N ILE A 81 3.61 -13.48 2.68
CA ILE A 81 2.78 -12.59 3.51
C ILE A 81 2.35 -13.30 4.81
N GLU A 82 1.85 -14.53 4.71
CA GLU A 82 1.45 -15.34 5.87
C GLU A 82 2.65 -15.61 6.81
N THR A 83 3.82 -15.91 6.24
CA THR A 83 5.05 -16.14 7.00
C THR A 83 5.47 -14.86 7.75
N ALA A 84 5.46 -13.71 7.09
CA ALA A 84 5.76 -12.42 7.71
C ALA A 84 4.80 -12.13 8.88
N ALA A 85 3.51 -12.38 8.69
CA ALA A 85 2.52 -12.19 9.76
C ALA A 85 2.70 -13.17 10.92
N HIS A 86 2.99 -14.45 10.66
CA HIS A 86 3.27 -15.44 11.72
C HIS A 86 4.53 -15.12 12.51
N ALA A 87 5.57 -14.58 11.87
CA ALA A 87 6.81 -14.17 12.52
C ALA A 87 6.60 -13.08 13.59
N THR A 88 5.48 -12.35 13.54
CA THR A 88 5.11 -11.37 14.57
C THR A 88 4.53 -11.99 15.85
N GLY A 89 4.34 -13.31 15.90
CA GLY A 89 3.75 -14.03 17.04
C GLY A 89 2.23 -14.17 16.97
N ALA A 90 1.62 -13.96 15.80
CA ALA A 90 0.19 -14.18 15.60
C ALA A 90 -0.22 -15.62 15.95
N SER A 91 -1.42 -15.79 16.54
CA SER A 91 -2.01 -17.10 16.80
C SER A 91 -2.62 -17.70 15.53
N GLU A 92 -3.21 -16.85 14.71
CA GLU A 92 -3.87 -17.21 13.45
C GLU A 92 -3.66 -16.06 12.45
N VAL A 93 -3.48 -16.40 11.19
CA VAL A 93 -3.38 -15.44 10.08
C VAL A 93 -4.40 -15.82 9.03
N TYR A 94 -5.16 -14.84 8.59
CA TYR A 94 -6.13 -14.96 7.51
C TYR A 94 -5.76 -13.98 6.40
N THR A 95 -5.96 -14.40 5.16
CA THR A 95 -5.86 -13.51 4.01
C THR A 95 -7.24 -13.20 3.45
N VAL A 96 -7.42 -11.99 2.96
CA VAL A 96 -8.62 -11.53 2.25
C VAL A 96 -8.18 -10.73 1.04
N GLU A 97 -8.87 -10.90 -0.07
CA GLU A 97 -8.58 -10.11 -1.28
C GLU A 97 -8.93 -8.64 -1.06
N GLU A 98 -8.05 -7.74 -1.50
CA GLU A 98 -8.20 -6.28 -1.32
C GLU A 98 -9.57 -5.75 -1.76
N PRO A 99 -10.09 -6.09 -2.96
CA PRO A 99 -11.40 -5.58 -3.37
C PRO A 99 -12.56 -6.12 -2.52
N MET A 100 -12.46 -7.32 -1.95
CA MET A 100 -13.46 -7.83 -1.01
C MET A 100 -13.43 -7.03 0.30
N ALA A 101 -12.24 -6.78 0.84
CA ALA A 101 -12.09 -5.96 2.04
C ALA A 101 -12.60 -4.53 1.81
N ALA A 102 -12.30 -3.94 0.65
CA ALA A 102 -12.79 -2.62 0.26
C ALA A 102 -14.33 -2.57 0.16
N ALA A 103 -14.94 -3.59 -0.44
CA ALA A 103 -16.39 -3.71 -0.53
C ALA A 103 -17.07 -3.78 0.85
N ILE A 104 -16.51 -4.58 1.76
CA ILE A 104 -16.99 -4.69 3.14
C ILE A 104 -16.84 -3.34 3.86
N GLY A 105 -15.68 -2.70 3.72
CA GLY A 105 -15.40 -1.40 4.34
C GLY A 105 -16.31 -0.27 3.83
N ALA A 106 -16.67 -0.31 2.55
CA ALA A 106 -17.62 0.61 1.93
C ALA A 106 -19.10 0.31 2.29
N GLY A 107 -19.37 -0.78 2.99
CA GLY A 107 -20.74 -1.17 3.36
C GLY A 107 -21.59 -1.65 2.19
N LEU A 108 -20.96 -2.18 1.13
CA LEU A 108 -21.70 -2.72 0.00
C LEU A 108 -22.47 -3.98 0.39
N GLN A 109 -23.62 -4.19 -0.25
CA GLN A 109 -24.49 -5.35 0.01
C GLN A 109 -23.97 -6.58 -0.74
N ILE A 110 -22.78 -7.04 -0.38
CA ILE A 110 -22.02 -8.08 -1.10
C ILE A 110 -22.74 -9.44 -1.13
N TYR A 111 -23.65 -9.72 -0.19
CA TYR A 111 -24.36 -11.01 -0.11
C TYR A 111 -25.62 -11.06 -0.97
N GLU A 112 -26.05 -9.93 -1.51
CA GLU A 112 -27.23 -9.86 -2.36
C GLU A 112 -26.96 -10.40 -3.78
N PRO A 113 -28.00 -10.90 -4.49
CA PRO A 113 -27.85 -11.49 -5.82
C PRO A 113 -27.74 -10.47 -6.96
N PHE A 114 -27.07 -9.35 -6.72
CA PHE A 114 -26.73 -8.37 -7.75
C PHE A 114 -25.23 -8.01 -7.67
N GLY A 115 -24.68 -7.56 -8.79
CA GLY A 115 -23.27 -7.24 -8.89
C GLY A 115 -22.96 -5.90 -8.24
N ASN A 116 -22.02 -5.89 -7.30
CA ASN A 116 -21.39 -4.69 -6.76
C ASN A 116 -20.01 -4.55 -7.38
N MET A 117 -19.71 -3.41 -8.00
CA MET A 117 -18.41 -3.14 -8.58
C MET A 117 -17.58 -2.30 -7.61
N VAL A 118 -16.34 -2.73 -7.38
CA VAL A 118 -15.35 -2.00 -6.61
C VAL A 118 -14.17 -1.69 -7.51
N ILE A 119 -13.66 -0.46 -7.41
CA ILE A 119 -12.40 -0.02 -8.00
C ILE A 119 -11.55 0.52 -6.84
N ASP A 120 -10.49 -0.18 -6.52
CA ASP A 120 -9.52 0.20 -5.49
C ASP A 120 -8.25 0.70 -6.17
N ILE A 121 -7.90 1.97 -5.98
CA ILE A 121 -6.73 2.60 -6.56
C ILE A 121 -5.73 2.87 -5.44
N GLY A 122 -4.80 1.92 -5.27
CA GLY A 122 -3.74 2.00 -4.28
C GLY A 122 -2.53 2.81 -4.73
N GLY A 123 -1.44 2.70 -3.99
CA GLY A 123 -0.15 3.31 -4.35
C GLY A 123 0.50 2.66 -5.57
N GLY A 124 0.58 1.34 -5.60
CA GLY A 124 1.26 0.57 -6.65
C GLY A 124 0.35 -0.26 -7.54
N THR A 125 -0.93 -0.47 -7.14
CA THR A 125 -1.88 -1.31 -7.89
C THR A 125 -3.24 -0.63 -8.00
N THR A 126 -3.98 -0.99 -9.05
CA THR A 126 -5.41 -0.72 -9.17
C THR A 126 -6.15 -2.05 -9.33
N GLU A 127 -7.03 -2.32 -8.39
CA GLU A 127 -7.87 -3.52 -8.33
C GLU A 127 -9.29 -3.19 -8.78
N ILE A 128 -9.86 -4.02 -9.65
CA ILE A 128 -11.24 -3.89 -10.10
C ILE A 128 -11.92 -5.23 -9.88
N ALA A 129 -13.02 -5.24 -9.15
CA ALA A 129 -13.77 -6.47 -8.91
C ALA A 129 -15.28 -6.27 -8.98
N VAL A 130 -15.97 -7.31 -9.42
CA VAL A 130 -17.43 -7.45 -9.31
C VAL A 130 -17.72 -8.54 -8.30
N ILE A 131 -18.48 -8.20 -7.28
CA ILE A 131 -18.82 -9.05 -6.14
C ILE A 131 -20.32 -9.27 -6.12
N SER A 132 -20.74 -10.52 -5.93
CA SER A 132 -22.15 -10.92 -5.80
C SER A 132 -22.26 -12.18 -4.95
N MET A 133 -23.29 -12.28 -4.14
CA MET A 133 -23.56 -13.45 -3.29
C MET A 133 -22.40 -13.85 -2.36
N GLY A 134 -21.62 -12.86 -1.92
CA GLY A 134 -20.50 -13.06 -1.01
C GLY A 134 -19.18 -13.51 -1.67
N ASP A 135 -19.14 -13.58 -3.00
CA ASP A 135 -17.96 -14.04 -3.73
C ASP A 135 -17.54 -13.06 -4.84
N ILE A 136 -16.27 -13.10 -5.22
CA ILE A 136 -15.73 -12.34 -6.35
C ILE A 136 -16.06 -13.07 -7.64
N VAL A 137 -16.99 -12.52 -8.43
CA VAL A 137 -17.42 -13.10 -9.70
C VAL A 137 -16.41 -12.86 -10.80
N ASN A 138 -15.79 -11.69 -10.80
CA ASN A 138 -14.75 -11.32 -11.75
C ASN A 138 -13.85 -10.27 -11.12
N ALA A 139 -12.56 -10.36 -11.35
CA ALA A 139 -11.59 -9.36 -10.92
C ALA A 139 -10.46 -9.18 -11.93
N ASN A 140 -9.87 -8.01 -11.91
CA ASN A 140 -8.66 -7.68 -12.66
C ASN A 140 -7.77 -6.78 -11.81
N SER A 141 -6.46 -6.97 -11.91
CA SER A 141 -5.46 -6.17 -11.26
C SER A 141 -4.47 -5.61 -12.28
N VAL A 142 -4.15 -4.34 -12.14
CA VAL A 142 -3.10 -3.69 -12.93
C VAL A 142 -2.07 -3.06 -12.00
N ARG A 143 -0.80 -3.21 -12.34
CA ARG A 143 0.32 -2.60 -11.59
C ARG A 143 0.52 -1.16 -12.03
N VAL A 144 -0.49 -0.35 -11.79
CA VAL A 144 -0.50 1.11 -12.00
C VAL A 144 -1.28 1.70 -10.84
N GLY A 145 -0.71 2.65 -10.15
CA GLY A 145 -1.31 3.29 -9.00
C GLY A 145 -0.88 4.73 -8.79
N GLY A 146 -1.07 5.22 -7.59
CA GLY A 146 -0.76 6.60 -7.22
C GLY A 146 0.72 6.95 -7.35
N GLU A 147 1.64 6.00 -7.15
CA GLU A 147 3.08 6.23 -7.31
C GLU A 147 3.43 6.47 -8.79
N ASP A 148 2.86 5.70 -9.72
CA ASP A 148 3.05 5.92 -11.17
C ASP A 148 2.55 7.29 -11.61
N MET A 149 1.42 7.76 -11.05
CA MET A 149 0.89 9.10 -11.32
C MET A 149 1.88 10.17 -10.86
N THR A 150 2.49 9.99 -9.68
CA THR A 150 3.51 10.89 -9.13
C THR A 150 4.76 10.90 -9.99
N ASP A 151 5.26 9.74 -10.40
CA ASP A 151 6.43 9.61 -11.27
C ASP A 151 6.21 10.28 -12.63
N ARG A 152 5.02 10.10 -13.22
CA ARG A 152 4.64 10.78 -14.47
C ARG A 152 4.57 12.29 -14.31
N LEU A 153 4.09 12.79 -13.17
CA LEU A 153 4.09 14.23 -12.88
C LEU A 153 5.52 14.78 -12.77
N ILE A 154 6.42 14.07 -12.09
CA ILE A 154 7.85 14.44 -12.00
C ILE A 154 8.47 14.50 -13.40
N GLU A 155 8.25 13.48 -14.21
CA GLU A 155 8.77 13.42 -15.59
C GLU A 155 8.23 14.58 -16.43
N TRP A 156 6.95 14.87 -16.37
CA TRP A 156 6.32 15.96 -17.09
C TRP A 156 6.86 17.34 -16.67
N LEU A 157 6.98 17.61 -15.37
CA LEU A 157 7.56 18.85 -14.85
C LEU A 157 9.01 19.03 -15.32
N ARG A 158 9.78 17.94 -15.36
CA ARG A 158 11.16 17.98 -15.84
C ARG A 158 11.25 18.28 -17.34
N THR A 159 10.44 17.61 -18.15
CA THR A 159 10.54 17.70 -19.63
C THR A 159 9.91 18.95 -20.19
N GLU A 160 8.71 19.32 -19.71
CA GLU A 160 7.96 20.44 -20.28
C GLU A 160 8.28 21.77 -19.60
N HIS A 161 8.69 21.75 -18.31
CA HIS A 161 8.91 22.96 -17.54
C HIS A 161 10.36 23.14 -17.06
N SER A 162 11.25 22.18 -17.34
CA SER A 162 12.64 22.18 -16.85
C SER A 162 12.74 22.31 -15.33
N MET A 163 11.73 21.83 -14.59
CA MET A 163 11.64 21.86 -13.14
C MET A 163 12.10 20.53 -12.57
N LEU A 164 12.97 20.57 -11.56
CA LEU A 164 13.36 19.41 -10.77
C LEU A 164 12.59 19.45 -9.45
N VAL A 165 11.74 18.48 -9.24
CA VAL A 165 10.97 18.30 -7.99
C VAL A 165 11.25 16.92 -7.40
N ASP A 166 11.23 16.83 -6.09
CA ASP A 166 11.28 15.54 -5.40
C ASP A 166 9.91 14.86 -5.33
N GLU A 167 9.91 13.57 -4.98
CA GLU A 167 8.70 12.75 -4.87
C GLU A 167 7.67 13.37 -3.91
N GLY A 168 8.12 13.92 -2.77
CA GLY A 168 7.23 14.50 -1.76
C GLY A 168 6.51 15.76 -2.26
N ILE A 169 7.22 16.61 -3.02
CA ILE A 169 6.63 17.80 -3.64
C ILE A 169 5.62 17.38 -4.71
N ALA A 170 5.99 16.45 -5.59
CA ALA A 170 5.10 15.98 -6.66
C ALA A 170 3.84 15.30 -6.11
N GLU A 171 3.99 14.48 -5.06
CA GLU A 171 2.86 13.86 -4.35
C GLU A 171 1.94 14.92 -3.74
N SER A 172 2.50 15.94 -3.11
CA SER A 172 1.74 17.04 -2.54
C SER A 172 0.99 17.85 -3.61
N LEU A 173 1.61 18.11 -4.75
CA LEU A 173 0.97 18.75 -5.91
C LEU A 173 -0.18 17.89 -6.45
N LYS A 174 0.06 16.60 -6.66
CA LYS A 174 -0.97 15.66 -7.11
C LYS A 174 -2.20 15.69 -6.19
N HIS A 175 -2.01 15.70 -4.88
CA HIS A 175 -3.12 15.75 -3.91
C HIS A 175 -3.81 17.12 -3.89
N ALA A 176 -3.07 18.20 -4.06
CA ALA A 176 -3.63 19.56 -3.93
C ALA A 176 -4.46 19.97 -5.15
N ILE A 177 -4.02 19.62 -6.36
CA ILE A 177 -4.62 20.10 -7.60
C ILE A 177 -5.03 18.99 -8.56
N GLY A 178 -4.67 17.72 -8.27
CA GLY A 178 -5.03 16.58 -9.11
C GLY A 178 -6.54 16.36 -9.13
N SER A 179 -7.09 16.09 -10.33
CA SER A 179 -8.49 15.77 -10.51
C SER A 179 -8.67 14.80 -11.66
N ALA A 180 -9.51 13.80 -11.49
CA ALA A 180 -10.01 12.95 -12.55
C ALA A 180 -11.23 13.55 -13.28
N TYR A 181 -11.68 14.71 -12.83
CA TYR A 181 -12.83 15.42 -13.38
C TYR A 181 -12.41 16.83 -13.85
N GLN A 182 -12.96 17.29 -14.97
CA GLN A 182 -12.70 18.63 -15.45
C GLN A 182 -13.49 19.66 -14.62
N TYR A 183 -12.79 20.58 -13.98
CA TYR A 183 -13.44 21.68 -13.25
C TYR A 183 -13.92 22.75 -14.21
N ASP A 184 -15.07 23.38 -13.92
CA ASP A 184 -15.56 24.55 -14.66
C ASP A 184 -14.67 25.79 -14.45
N LYS A 185 -13.82 25.77 -13.42
CA LYS A 185 -12.78 26.78 -13.15
C LYS A 185 -11.52 26.05 -12.69
N GLU A 186 -10.38 26.43 -13.23
CA GLU A 186 -9.08 25.93 -12.77
C GLU A 186 -8.89 26.26 -11.28
N PRO A 187 -8.44 25.31 -10.46
CA PRO A 187 -8.05 25.58 -9.09
C PRO A 187 -6.87 26.56 -9.10
N GLN A 188 -6.96 27.62 -8.28
CA GLN A 188 -5.90 28.64 -8.14
C GLN A 188 -4.83 28.18 -7.15
#